data_a390c6e22cae595f7c084f490ca79400
#
_entry.id   a390c6e22cae595f7c084f490ca79400
#
_cell.length_a   1.000
_cell.length_b   1.000
_cell.length_c   1.000
_cell.angle_alpha   90.00
_cell.angle_beta   90.00
_cell.angle_gamma   90.00
#
_symmetry.space_group_name_H-M   'P 1'
#
loop_
_entity.id
_entity.type
_entity.pdbx_description
1 polymer ?
#
loop_
_entity_poly.entity_id
_entity_poly.type
_entity_poly.pdbx_seq_one_letter_code
_entity_poly.pdbx_strand_id
1 'polypeptide(L)'
;MKIVSFSGIDGAGKSTQIAEFERWLHDSGLGTRVLTFWDDVVVFSRWREFMSYKAFKGERGVGSPEKPVQRRDKNVTALPVTLARLFFYFVDTLSLSRSVARARRSNYDVIVFDRYIYDELANLPLQRHSAQVFARIILRIAPKPDLAFVIDADPDAAQARKPEYPLEFVRRNRQAYLTLAALSGDITVVPPGSLVEMKTGIREKTLQKFPSQNLPQEKPSTTAFPVSI
;
A
#
# COMPACT_ATOMS: atom_id res chain seq x y z
N MET A 1 -6.47 19.66 4.07
CA MET A 1 -6.00 18.53 3.23
C MET A 1 -5.50 17.40 4.10
N LYS A 2 -5.86 16.17 3.79
CA LYS A 2 -5.45 14.94 4.47
C LYS A 2 -4.72 14.01 3.51
N ILE A 3 -3.84 13.17 4.02
CA ILE A 3 -3.09 12.17 3.25
C ILE A 3 -3.47 10.79 3.75
N VAL A 4 -3.90 9.93 2.84
CA VAL A 4 -4.24 8.52 3.11
C VAL A 4 -3.40 7.65 2.20
N SER A 5 -2.84 6.56 2.71
CA SER A 5 -2.06 5.62 1.90
C SER A 5 -2.60 4.20 2.01
N PHE A 6 -2.53 3.47 0.91
CA PHE A 6 -2.92 2.06 0.80
C PHE A 6 -1.74 1.23 0.34
N SER A 7 -1.32 0.28 1.14
CA SER A 7 -0.23 -0.67 0.87
C SER A 7 -0.69 -2.11 1.07
N GLY A 8 0.13 -3.08 0.72
CA GLY A 8 -0.15 -4.51 0.89
C GLY A 8 0.31 -5.36 -0.29
N ILE A 9 0.23 -6.68 -0.16
CA ILE A 9 0.68 -7.63 -1.18
C ILE A 9 -0.07 -7.48 -2.51
N ASP A 10 0.56 -7.87 -3.60
CA ASP A 10 -0.10 -7.90 -4.91
C ASP A 10 -1.25 -8.93 -4.88
N GLY A 11 -2.40 -8.56 -5.47
CA GLY A 11 -3.62 -9.37 -5.38
C GLY A 11 -4.46 -9.17 -4.11
N ALA A 12 -4.07 -8.31 -3.16
CA ALA A 12 -4.84 -8.03 -1.93
C ALA A 12 -6.13 -7.21 -2.14
N GLY A 13 -6.39 -6.70 -3.34
CA GLY A 13 -7.58 -5.89 -3.61
C GLY A 13 -7.43 -4.39 -3.37
N LYS A 14 -6.19 -3.89 -3.22
CA LYS A 14 -5.91 -2.46 -2.98
C LYS A 14 -6.62 -1.52 -3.95
N SER A 15 -6.47 -1.73 -5.26
CA SER A 15 -7.05 -0.84 -6.27
C SER A 15 -8.58 -0.78 -6.18
N THR A 16 -9.23 -1.88 -5.80
CA THR A 16 -10.67 -1.92 -5.55
C THR A 16 -11.03 -1.09 -4.33
N GLN A 17 -10.28 -1.22 -3.23
CA GLN A 17 -10.51 -0.45 -2.01
C GLN A 17 -10.24 1.04 -2.22
N ILE A 18 -9.20 1.40 -2.99
CA ILE A 18 -8.91 2.79 -3.35
C ILE A 18 -10.07 3.39 -4.16
N ALA A 19 -10.55 2.69 -5.18
CA ALA A 19 -11.66 3.17 -6.02
C ALA A 19 -12.96 3.36 -5.21
N GLU A 20 -13.28 2.42 -4.29
CA GLU A 20 -14.42 2.54 -3.39
C GLU A 20 -14.26 3.67 -2.36
N PHE A 21 -13.05 3.87 -1.86
CA PHE A 21 -12.73 4.95 -0.94
C PHE A 21 -12.83 6.33 -1.62
N GLU A 22 -12.29 6.43 -2.83
CA GLU A 22 -12.34 7.65 -3.65
C GLU A 22 -13.78 8.04 -3.98
N ARG A 23 -14.61 7.07 -4.43
CA ARG A 23 -16.02 7.28 -4.70
C ARG A 23 -16.75 7.79 -3.44
N TRP A 24 -16.54 7.17 -2.30
CA TRP A 24 -17.15 7.57 -1.04
C TRP A 24 -16.78 9.00 -0.62
N LEU A 25 -15.51 9.40 -0.80
CA LEU A 25 -15.06 10.77 -0.53
C LEU A 25 -15.73 11.77 -1.49
N HIS A 26 -15.78 11.42 -2.79
CA HIS A 26 -16.44 12.24 -3.81
C HIS A 26 -17.94 12.41 -3.52
N ASP A 27 -18.65 11.35 -3.17
CA ASP A 27 -20.06 11.38 -2.79
C ASP A 27 -20.29 12.23 -1.51
N SER A 28 -19.23 12.42 -0.72
CA SER A 28 -19.21 13.33 0.44
C SER A 28 -18.90 14.79 0.07
N GLY A 29 -18.72 15.12 -1.20
CA GLY A 29 -18.37 16.45 -1.67
C GLY A 29 -16.90 16.84 -1.47
N LEU A 30 -16.02 15.88 -1.20
CA LEU A 30 -14.59 16.14 -0.99
C LEU A 30 -13.81 16.01 -2.30
N GLY A 31 -12.96 17.00 -2.58
CA GLY A 31 -12.03 16.97 -3.68
C GLY A 31 -10.88 16.00 -3.40
N THR A 32 -10.74 14.96 -4.24
CA THR A 32 -9.73 13.92 -4.07
C THR A 32 -8.74 13.85 -5.23
N ARG A 33 -7.54 13.36 -4.96
CA ARG A 33 -6.54 13.01 -5.98
C ARG A 33 -5.80 11.75 -5.57
N VAL A 34 -5.72 10.78 -6.47
CA VAL A 34 -4.87 9.61 -6.32
C VAL A 34 -3.49 9.89 -6.91
N LEU A 35 -2.45 9.53 -6.16
CA LEU A 35 -1.05 9.53 -6.58
C LEU A 35 -0.53 8.09 -6.51
N THR A 36 0.16 7.66 -7.54
CA THR A 36 0.79 6.33 -7.58
C THR A 36 2.25 6.44 -7.16
N PHE A 37 2.65 5.71 -6.13
CA PHE A 37 4.00 5.78 -5.58
C PHE A 37 5.08 5.53 -6.65
N TRP A 38 4.86 4.57 -7.55
CA TRP A 38 5.83 4.21 -8.58
C TRP A 38 5.99 5.25 -9.68
N ASP A 39 4.96 6.01 -10.00
CA ASP A 39 4.98 7.00 -11.09
C ASP A 39 5.23 8.42 -10.58
N ASP A 40 4.66 8.76 -9.40
CA ASP A 40 4.69 10.14 -8.88
C ASP A 40 5.83 10.39 -7.87
N VAL A 41 6.43 9.32 -7.30
CA VAL A 41 7.40 9.43 -6.21
C VAL A 41 8.74 8.79 -6.57
N VAL A 42 8.74 7.55 -7.05
CA VAL A 42 9.96 6.76 -7.26
C VAL A 42 10.87 7.40 -8.31
N VAL A 43 12.11 7.69 -7.90
CA VAL A 43 13.10 8.32 -8.78
C VAL A 43 13.65 7.30 -9.77
N PHE A 44 13.68 7.68 -11.05
CA PHE A 44 14.16 6.83 -12.15
C PHE A 44 13.44 5.48 -12.26
N SER A 45 12.13 5.42 -11.97
CA SER A 45 11.34 4.18 -11.96
C SER A 45 11.51 3.36 -13.26
N ARG A 46 11.38 3.98 -14.44
CA ARG A 46 11.56 3.33 -15.75
C ARG A 46 12.98 2.79 -15.98
N TRP A 47 13.99 3.53 -15.54
CA TRP A 47 15.39 3.09 -15.67
C TRP A 47 15.69 1.94 -14.72
N ARG A 48 15.21 2.01 -13.48
CA ARG A 48 15.33 0.93 -12.47
C ARG A 48 14.62 -0.34 -12.94
N GLU A 49 13.44 -0.20 -13.51
CA GLU A 49 12.70 -1.31 -14.11
C GLU A 49 13.49 -1.94 -15.27
N PHE A 50 13.99 -1.14 -16.22
CA PHE A 50 14.80 -1.63 -17.34
C PHE A 50 16.06 -2.37 -16.86
N MET A 51 16.80 -1.79 -15.91
CA MET A 51 18.01 -2.42 -15.34
C MET A 51 17.67 -3.71 -14.61
N SER A 52 16.57 -3.76 -13.88
CA SER A 52 16.09 -4.95 -13.19
C SER A 52 15.81 -6.10 -14.17
N TYR A 53 15.08 -5.84 -15.24
CA TYR A 53 14.83 -6.86 -16.27
C TYR A 53 16.11 -7.36 -16.95
N LYS A 54 17.01 -6.44 -17.31
CA LYS A 54 18.29 -6.80 -17.93
C LYS A 54 19.18 -7.64 -17.00
N ALA A 55 19.20 -7.30 -15.70
CA ALA A 55 20.04 -8.00 -14.72
C ALA A 55 19.47 -9.36 -14.29
N PHE A 56 18.13 -9.48 -14.17
CA PHE A 56 17.51 -10.66 -13.53
C PHE A 56 16.72 -11.56 -14.48
N LYS A 57 16.64 -11.22 -15.76
CA LYS A 57 15.96 -12.01 -16.83
C LYS A 57 14.53 -12.44 -16.44
N GLY A 58 13.81 -11.61 -15.68
CA GLY A 58 12.40 -11.83 -15.33
C GLY A 58 11.46 -11.48 -16.49
N GLU A 59 10.25 -12.00 -16.46
CA GLU A 59 9.20 -11.64 -17.42
C GLU A 59 8.63 -10.26 -17.12
N ARG A 60 8.19 -9.54 -18.17
CA ARG A 60 7.54 -8.24 -18.07
C ARG A 60 6.03 -8.40 -18.03
N GLY A 61 5.36 -7.49 -17.33
CA GLY A 61 3.91 -7.39 -17.32
C GLY A 61 3.28 -7.65 -15.97
N VAL A 62 1.95 -7.61 -15.97
CA VAL A 62 1.10 -7.91 -14.82
C VAL A 62 0.53 -9.32 -15.01
N GLY A 63 0.74 -10.21 -14.04
CA GLY A 63 0.19 -11.55 -14.08
C GLY A 63 -1.33 -11.56 -13.87
N SER A 64 -2.03 -12.41 -14.61
CA SER A 64 -3.44 -12.73 -14.39
C SER A 64 -3.61 -14.24 -14.29
N PRO A 65 -4.75 -14.75 -13.78
CA PRO A 65 -5.00 -16.19 -13.72
C PRO A 65 -4.88 -16.89 -15.08
N GLU A 66 -5.25 -16.21 -16.19
CA GLU A 66 -5.18 -16.72 -17.55
C GLU A 66 -3.78 -16.59 -18.15
N LYS A 67 -2.98 -15.63 -17.66
CA LYS A 67 -1.62 -15.34 -18.15
C LYS A 67 -0.67 -15.07 -16.98
N PRO A 68 -0.19 -16.12 -16.28
CA PRO A 68 0.76 -15.97 -15.19
C PRO A 68 2.10 -15.45 -15.71
N VAL A 69 2.81 -14.66 -14.89
CA VAL A 69 4.10 -14.04 -15.19
C VAL A 69 5.09 -14.37 -14.08
N GLN A 70 6.36 -14.60 -14.39
CA GLN A 70 7.41 -14.86 -13.39
C GLN A 70 8.35 -13.67 -13.26
N ARG A 71 8.07 -12.80 -12.30
CA ARG A 71 8.92 -11.65 -11.97
C ARG A 71 10.00 -12.04 -10.95
N ARG A 72 11.19 -11.46 -11.10
CA ARG A 72 12.36 -11.72 -10.22
C ARG A 72 12.97 -10.45 -9.62
N ASP A 73 12.43 -9.30 -9.91
CA ASP A 73 12.97 -8.00 -9.52
C ASP A 73 13.01 -7.77 -8.01
N LYS A 74 12.03 -8.26 -7.26
CA LYS A 74 11.90 -8.04 -5.82
C LYS A 74 12.52 -9.13 -4.94
N ASN A 75 12.71 -10.34 -5.44
CA ASN A 75 13.13 -11.49 -4.64
C ASN A 75 14.63 -11.81 -4.69
N VAL A 76 15.45 -10.94 -5.30
CA VAL A 76 16.91 -11.07 -5.34
C VAL A 76 17.54 -10.51 -4.06
N THR A 77 18.39 -11.29 -3.40
CA THR A 77 19.02 -10.97 -2.10
C THR A 77 20.53 -10.78 -2.16
N ALA A 78 21.12 -10.67 -3.36
CA ALA A 78 22.57 -10.42 -3.51
C ALA A 78 22.98 -9.11 -2.83
N LEU A 79 24.12 -9.13 -2.12
CA LEU A 79 24.61 -7.99 -1.32
C LEU A 79 24.67 -6.66 -2.11
N PRO A 80 25.27 -6.58 -3.33
CA PRO A 80 25.33 -5.32 -4.07
C PRO A 80 23.93 -4.81 -4.47
N VAL A 81 22.99 -5.71 -4.78
CA VAL A 81 21.59 -5.36 -5.08
C VAL A 81 20.88 -4.81 -3.85
N THR A 82 21.15 -5.41 -2.69
CA THR A 82 20.60 -4.94 -1.41
C THR A 82 21.09 -3.55 -1.07
N LEU A 83 22.40 -3.29 -1.19
CA LEU A 83 22.98 -1.96 -0.94
C LEU A 83 22.40 -0.89 -1.89
N ALA A 84 22.30 -1.22 -3.18
CA ALA A 84 21.66 -0.32 -4.14
C ALA A 84 20.20 -0.02 -3.78
N ARG A 85 19.43 -1.04 -3.34
CA ARG A 85 18.05 -0.83 -2.85
C ARG A 85 18.00 0.11 -1.64
N LEU A 86 18.85 -0.09 -0.64
CA LEU A 86 18.88 0.77 0.54
C LEU A 86 19.13 2.23 0.16
N PHE A 87 20.07 2.47 -0.77
CA PHE A 87 20.34 3.81 -1.30
C PHE A 87 19.11 4.39 -2.00
N PHE A 88 18.47 3.63 -2.90
CA PHE A 88 17.28 4.10 -3.61
C PHE A 88 16.11 4.35 -2.67
N TYR A 89 15.88 3.52 -1.65
CA TYR A 89 14.80 3.74 -0.67
C TYR A 89 14.99 5.03 0.11
N PHE A 90 16.25 5.40 0.40
CA PHE A 90 16.55 6.70 0.99
C PHE A 90 16.22 7.86 0.02
N VAL A 91 16.65 7.75 -1.24
CA VAL A 91 16.35 8.76 -2.28
C VAL A 91 14.85 8.89 -2.53
N ASP A 92 14.13 7.76 -2.59
CA ASP A 92 12.68 7.75 -2.78
C ASP A 92 11.94 8.34 -1.56
N THR A 93 12.48 8.17 -0.35
CA THR A 93 11.97 8.84 0.86
C THR A 93 12.08 10.37 0.74
N LEU A 94 13.19 10.89 0.21
CA LEU A 94 13.35 12.33 -0.03
C LEU A 94 12.41 12.81 -1.14
N SER A 95 12.24 12.03 -2.20
CA SER A 95 11.29 12.32 -3.29
C SER A 95 9.85 12.32 -2.76
N LEU A 96 9.48 11.35 -1.93
CA LEU A 96 8.18 11.29 -1.26
C LEU A 96 7.93 12.55 -0.42
N SER A 97 8.93 13.01 0.31
CA SER A 97 8.83 14.26 1.10
C SER A 97 8.50 15.46 0.21
N ARG A 98 9.13 15.56 -0.98
CA ARG A 98 8.82 16.60 -1.96
C ARG A 98 7.41 16.45 -2.54
N SER A 99 6.97 15.22 -2.85
CA SER A 99 5.64 14.94 -3.40
C SER A 99 4.55 15.26 -2.37
N VAL A 100 4.75 14.89 -1.11
CA VAL A 100 3.86 15.24 0.01
C VAL A 100 3.81 16.76 0.22
N ALA A 101 4.95 17.45 0.20
CA ALA A 101 4.99 18.91 0.34
C ALA A 101 4.27 19.62 -0.82
N ARG A 102 4.37 19.09 -2.05
CA ARG A 102 3.66 19.58 -3.22
C ARG A 102 2.16 19.31 -3.10
N ALA A 103 1.79 18.11 -2.68
CA ALA A 103 0.41 17.73 -2.44
C ALA A 103 -0.25 18.64 -1.40
N ARG A 104 0.45 18.96 -0.30
CA ARG A 104 -0.04 19.87 0.76
C ARG A 104 -0.34 21.29 0.29
N ARG A 105 0.20 21.70 -0.86
CA ARG A 105 -0.05 23.02 -1.48
C ARG A 105 -1.16 22.97 -2.53
N SER A 106 -1.74 21.80 -2.79
CA SER A 106 -2.85 21.64 -3.73
C SER A 106 -4.21 21.97 -3.09
N ASN A 107 -5.21 22.19 -3.92
CA ASN A 107 -6.58 22.52 -3.48
C ASN A 107 -7.44 21.27 -3.23
N TYR A 108 -6.84 20.07 -3.11
CA TYR A 108 -7.59 18.86 -2.80
C TYR A 108 -7.78 18.71 -1.29
N ASP A 109 -8.93 18.15 -0.90
CA ASP A 109 -9.22 17.87 0.51
C ASP A 109 -8.50 16.62 0.99
N VAL A 110 -8.40 15.60 0.13
CA VAL A 110 -7.76 14.32 0.44
C VAL A 110 -6.85 13.90 -0.73
N ILE A 111 -5.61 13.55 -0.40
CA ILE A 111 -4.69 12.89 -1.32
C ILE A 111 -4.60 11.42 -0.92
N VAL A 112 -4.87 10.54 -1.86
CA VAL A 112 -4.78 9.08 -1.69
C VAL A 112 -3.52 8.59 -2.39
N PHE A 113 -2.63 7.92 -1.68
CA PHE A 113 -1.48 7.26 -2.26
C PHE A 113 -1.79 5.77 -2.52
N ASP A 114 -1.78 5.35 -3.79
CA ASP A 114 -1.68 3.94 -4.16
C ASP A 114 -0.23 3.51 -4.02
N ARG A 115 0.04 2.78 -2.96
CA ARG A 115 1.35 2.42 -2.41
C ARG A 115 2.06 3.60 -1.73
N TYR A 116 2.98 3.25 -0.85
CA TYR A 116 3.79 4.18 -0.08
C TYR A 116 5.20 3.59 0.12
N ILE A 117 6.05 4.28 0.89
CA ILE A 117 7.41 3.77 1.21
C ILE A 117 7.38 2.37 1.85
N TYR A 118 6.26 1.99 2.46
CA TYR A 118 6.05 0.66 3.05
C TYR A 118 6.21 -0.46 2.03
N ASP A 119 5.80 -0.23 0.78
CA ASP A 119 5.87 -1.20 -0.32
C ASP A 119 7.33 -1.48 -0.76
N GLU A 120 8.23 -0.52 -0.60
CA GLU A 120 9.67 -0.74 -0.77
C GLU A 120 10.27 -1.48 0.42
N LEU A 121 9.96 -1.02 1.64
CA LEU A 121 10.46 -1.63 2.86
C LEU A 121 10.01 -3.09 3.04
N ALA A 122 8.82 -3.45 2.56
CA ALA A 122 8.33 -4.83 2.57
C ALA A 122 9.15 -5.79 1.68
N ASN A 123 9.98 -5.28 0.79
CA ASN A 123 10.92 -6.11 0.01
C ASN A 123 12.23 -6.42 0.77
N LEU A 124 12.44 -5.83 1.95
CA LEU A 124 13.60 -6.13 2.79
C LEU A 124 13.41 -7.44 3.56
N PRO A 125 14.50 -8.14 3.89
CA PRO A 125 14.45 -9.33 4.75
C PRO A 125 14.24 -8.92 6.22
N LEU A 126 13.03 -8.49 6.56
CA LEU A 126 12.68 -7.94 7.90
C LEU A 126 12.78 -8.96 9.04
N GLN A 127 13.08 -10.23 8.75
CA GLN A 127 13.48 -11.22 9.75
C GLN A 127 14.86 -10.91 10.36
N ARG A 128 15.70 -10.12 9.63
CA ARG A 128 17.02 -9.70 10.09
C ARG A 128 16.93 -8.40 10.87
N HIS A 129 17.59 -8.35 12.02
CA HIS A 129 17.61 -7.16 12.88
C HIS A 129 18.13 -5.90 12.14
N SER A 130 19.20 -6.03 11.34
CA SER A 130 19.75 -4.93 10.55
C SER A 130 18.74 -4.32 9.57
N ALA A 131 17.92 -5.15 8.91
CA ALA A 131 16.87 -4.69 8.02
C ALA A 131 15.75 -3.96 8.80
N GLN A 132 15.40 -4.44 10.00
CA GLN A 132 14.44 -3.76 10.85
C GLN A 132 14.98 -2.41 11.36
N VAL A 133 16.26 -2.32 11.71
CA VAL A 133 16.90 -1.04 12.10
C VAL A 133 16.82 -0.04 10.95
N PHE A 134 17.20 -0.46 9.73
CA PHE A 134 17.08 0.39 8.56
C PHE A 134 15.62 0.82 8.30
N ALA A 135 14.68 -0.12 8.36
CA ALA A 135 13.26 0.19 8.19
C ALA A 135 12.77 1.22 9.23
N ARG A 136 13.16 1.10 10.51
CA ARG A 136 12.83 2.10 11.54
C ARG A 136 13.40 3.48 11.23
N ILE A 137 14.63 3.54 10.69
CA ILE A 137 15.24 4.82 10.28
C ILE A 137 14.40 5.46 9.18
N ILE A 138 14.09 4.72 8.12
CA ILE A 138 13.27 5.22 7.00
C ILE A 138 11.87 5.63 7.49
N LEU A 139 11.20 4.82 8.32
CA LEU A 139 9.89 5.14 8.89
C LEU A 139 9.88 6.41 9.76
N ARG A 140 11.03 6.77 10.35
CA ARG A 140 11.16 8.01 11.13
C ARG A 140 11.33 9.25 10.27
N ILE A 141 12.06 9.13 9.15
CA ILE A 141 12.36 10.27 8.27
C ILE A 141 11.32 10.44 7.16
N ALA A 142 10.60 9.37 6.77
CA ALA A 142 9.55 9.46 5.79
C ALA A 142 8.37 10.30 6.31
N PRO A 143 7.76 11.12 5.45
CA PRO A 143 6.55 11.85 5.83
C PRO A 143 5.45 10.84 6.18
N LYS A 144 4.84 11.02 7.34
CA LYS A 144 3.73 10.16 7.78
C LYS A 144 2.43 10.61 7.12
N PRO A 145 1.66 9.69 6.51
CA PRO A 145 0.30 10.00 6.12
C PRO A 145 -0.59 10.18 7.36
N ASP A 146 -1.68 10.90 7.22
CA ASP A 146 -2.66 11.04 8.30
C ASP A 146 -3.34 9.70 8.64
N LEU A 147 -3.52 8.85 7.60
CA LEU A 147 -3.93 7.45 7.73
C LEU A 147 -3.10 6.56 6.79
N ALA A 148 -2.59 5.46 7.32
CA ALA A 148 -1.90 4.43 6.55
C ALA A 148 -2.67 3.12 6.70
N PHE A 149 -3.10 2.54 5.58
CA PHE A 149 -3.73 1.24 5.52
C PHE A 149 -2.80 0.21 4.88
N VAL A 150 -2.68 -0.95 5.52
CA VAL A 150 -2.16 -2.16 4.90
C VAL A 150 -3.33 -3.10 4.68
N ILE A 151 -3.66 -3.34 3.43
CA ILE A 151 -4.69 -4.30 3.03
C ILE A 151 -4.09 -5.68 3.13
N ASP A 152 -4.49 -6.43 4.15
CA ASP A 152 -4.07 -7.81 4.33
C ASP A 152 -4.94 -8.76 3.50
N ALA A 153 -4.34 -9.85 3.05
CA ALA A 153 -5.03 -10.88 2.31
C ALA A 153 -4.37 -12.24 2.52
N ASP A 154 -5.14 -13.29 2.35
CA ASP A 154 -4.60 -14.64 2.28
C ASP A 154 -3.63 -14.75 1.09
N PRO A 155 -2.38 -15.21 1.30
CA PRO A 155 -1.35 -15.25 0.26
C PRO A 155 -1.70 -16.17 -0.91
N ASP A 156 -2.36 -17.29 -0.64
CA ASP A 156 -2.74 -18.27 -1.68
C ASP A 156 -3.83 -17.67 -2.57
N ALA A 157 -4.85 -17.05 -1.97
CA ALA A 157 -5.91 -16.36 -2.71
C ALA A 157 -5.39 -15.12 -3.45
N ALA A 158 -4.45 -14.38 -2.88
CA ALA A 158 -3.86 -13.21 -3.52
C ALA A 158 -3.00 -13.60 -4.72
N GLN A 159 -2.17 -14.63 -4.58
CA GLN A 159 -1.33 -15.17 -5.65
C GLN A 159 -2.17 -15.78 -6.77
N ALA A 160 -3.28 -16.47 -6.45
CA ALA A 160 -4.20 -17.00 -7.45
C ALA A 160 -4.84 -15.89 -8.30
N ARG A 161 -5.17 -14.73 -7.69
CA ARG A 161 -5.70 -13.56 -8.40
C ARG A 161 -4.66 -12.85 -9.26
N LYS A 162 -3.40 -12.82 -8.80
CA LYS A 162 -2.32 -12.08 -9.45
C LYS A 162 -0.99 -12.86 -9.37
N PRO A 163 -0.80 -13.87 -10.24
CA PRO A 163 0.36 -14.77 -10.21
C PRO A 163 1.60 -14.13 -10.85
N GLU A 164 2.17 -13.11 -10.21
CA GLU A 164 3.40 -12.43 -10.66
C GLU A 164 4.66 -12.96 -9.94
N TYR A 165 4.49 -13.43 -8.71
CA TYR A 165 5.58 -13.89 -7.86
C TYR A 165 5.30 -15.27 -7.29
N PRO A 166 6.35 -16.06 -6.96
CA PRO A 166 6.18 -17.34 -6.26
C PRO A 166 5.45 -17.15 -4.93
N LEU A 167 4.62 -18.11 -4.55
CA LEU A 167 3.81 -18.07 -3.33
C LEU A 167 4.64 -17.81 -2.07
N GLU A 168 5.83 -18.42 -1.99
CA GLU A 168 6.75 -18.21 -0.86
C GLU A 168 7.19 -16.74 -0.73
N PHE A 169 7.39 -16.06 -1.86
CA PHE A 169 7.66 -14.63 -1.84
C PHE A 169 6.44 -13.84 -1.34
N VAL A 170 5.24 -14.18 -1.79
CA VAL A 170 3.98 -13.50 -1.38
C VAL A 170 3.77 -13.66 0.12
N ARG A 171 3.96 -14.87 0.68
CA ARG A 171 3.88 -15.15 2.13
C ARG A 171 4.89 -14.32 2.93
N ARG A 172 6.15 -14.29 2.48
CA ARG A 172 7.19 -13.49 3.12
C ARG A 172 6.90 -11.98 3.04
N ASN A 173 6.39 -11.52 1.92
CA ASN A 173 6.06 -10.10 1.70
C ASN A 173 4.87 -9.68 2.58
N ARG A 174 3.83 -10.51 2.71
CA ARG A 174 2.75 -10.31 3.69
C ARG A 174 3.29 -10.15 5.11
N GLN A 175 4.14 -11.08 5.55
CA GLN A 175 4.74 -11.01 6.88
C GLN A 175 5.57 -9.74 7.08
N ALA A 176 6.24 -9.27 6.03
CA ALA A 176 6.97 -8.01 6.07
C ALA A 176 6.05 -6.80 6.29
N TYR A 177 4.88 -6.73 5.65
CA TYR A 177 3.89 -5.66 5.91
C TYR A 177 3.38 -5.71 7.36
N LEU A 178 3.07 -6.87 7.90
CA LEU A 178 2.64 -7.02 9.30
C LEU A 178 3.75 -6.58 10.27
N THR A 179 5.00 -6.93 9.97
CA THR A 179 6.16 -6.46 10.73
C THR A 179 6.31 -4.94 10.66
N LEU A 180 6.14 -4.33 9.49
CA LEU A 180 6.20 -2.86 9.34
C LEU A 180 5.07 -2.16 10.12
N ALA A 181 3.87 -2.72 10.13
CA ALA A 181 2.77 -2.20 10.93
C ALA A 181 3.11 -2.21 12.42
N ALA A 182 3.68 -3.31 12.92
CA ALA A 182 4.14 -3.40 14.32
C ALA A 182 5.30 -2.45 14.63
N LEU A 183 6.25 -2.24 13.69
CA LEU A 183 7.38 -1.32 13.86
C LEU A 183 6.97 0.14 13.84
N SER A 184 5.98 0.50 13.04
CA SER A 184 5.48 1.88 12.88
C SER A 184 4.53 2.30 14.00
N GLY A 185 3.64 1.41 14.41
CA GLY A 185 2.54 1.71 15.34
C GLY A 185 1.42 2.57 14.77
N ASP A 186 1.65 3.23 13.62
CA ASP A 186 0.71 4.16 12.98
C ASP A 186 -0.01 3.57 11.77
N ILE A 187 0.31 2.33 11.39
CA ILE A 187 -0.27 1.63 10.25
C ILE A 187 -1.46 0.79 10.71
N THR A 188 -2.62 1.02 10.12
CA THR A 188 -3.82 0.22 10.34
C THR A 188 -3.82 -0.97 9.38
N VAL A 189 -3.77 -2.18 9.92
CA VAL A 189 -3.96 -3.41 9.14
C VAL A 189 -5.45 -3.65 8.96
N VAL A 190 -5.90 -3.70 7.71
CA VAL A 190 -7.25 -4.11 7.34
C VAL A 190 -7.25 -5.62 7.14
N PRO A 191 -7.92 -6.40 7.99
CA PRO A 191 -7.87 -7.85 7.92
C PRO A 191 -8.50 -8.39 6.62
N PRO A 192 -8.14 -9.61 6.21
CA PRO A 192 -8.83 -10.30 5.12
C PRO A 192 -10.33 -10.42 5.40
N GLY A 193 -11.14 -10.11 4.40
CA GLY A 193 -12.59 -10.16 4.53
C GLY A 193 -13.27 -9.95 3.19
N SER A 194 -14.59 -9.88 3.20
CA SER A 194 -15.37 -9.47 2.04
C SER A 194 -15.10 -8.02 1.66
N LEU A 195 -15.38 -7.66 0.41
CA LEU A 195 -15.22 -6.27 -0.05
C LEU A 195 -16.00 -5.27 0.83
N VAL A 196 -17.18 -5.67 1.29
CA VAL A 196 -18.04 -4.83 2.13
C VAL A 196 -17.45 -4.62 3.53
N GLU A 197 -16.99 -5.69 4.18
CA GLU A 197 -16.36 -5.61 5.52
C GLU A 197 -15.11 -4.74 5.49
N MET A 198 -14.24 -4.95 4.52
CA MET A 198 -13.01 -4.16 4.38
C MET A 198 -13.33 -2.67 4.13
N LYS A 199 -14.28 -2.38 3.23
CA LYS A 199 -14.75 -1.02 2.94
C LYS A 199 -15.30 -0.34 4.19
N THR A 200 -16.15 -1.02 4.95
CA THR A 200 -16.74 -0.51 6.20
C THR A 200 -15.65 -0.21 7.22
N GLY A 201 -14.71 -1.14 7.45
CA GLY A 201 -13.61 -0.93 8.39
C GLY A 201 -12.69 0.25 8.00
N ILE A 202 -12.42 0.44 6.71
CA ILE A 202 -11.64 1.60 6.20
C ILE A 202 -12.40 2.90 6.47
N ARG A 203 -13.70 2.96 6.19
CA ARG A 203 -14.56 4.13 6.43
C ARG A 203 -14.64 4.47 7.91
N GLU A 204 -14.91 3.49 8.76
CA GLU A 204 -14.95 3.68 10.22
C GLU A 204 -13.65 4.27 10.77
N LYS A 205 -12.50 3.72 10.37
CA LYS A 205 -11.19 4.25 10.77
C LYS A 205 -10.96 5.67 10.27
N THR A 206 -11.45 5.98 9.07
CA THR A 206 -11.35 7.32 8.49
C THR A 206 -12.22 8.31 9.27
N LEU A 207 -13.45 7.95 9.60
CA LEU A 207 -14.37 8.77 10.41
C LEU A 207 -13.83 9.00 11.81
N GLN A 208 -13.27 7.99 12.45
CA GLN A 208 -12.61 8.12 13.75
C GLN A 208 -11.44 9.12 13.74
N LYS A 209 -10.66 9.13 12.65
CA LYS A 209 -9.48 9.99 12.53
C LYS A 209 -9.82 11.41 12.05
N PHE A 210 -10.89 11.58 11.29
CA PHE A 210 -11.31 12.85 10.68
C PHE A 210 -12.73 13.25 11.08
N PRO A 211 -13.03 13.43 12.38
CA PRO A 211 -14.40 13.66 12.86
C PRO A 211 -14.98 15.00 12.40
N SER A 212 -14.15 15.96 11.99
CA SER A 212 -14.57 17.33 11.61
C SER A 212 -14.83 17.51 10.11
N GLN A 213 -14.66 16.50 9.28
CA GLN A 213 -15.00 16.60 7.85
C GLN A 213 -16.47 16.18 7.67
N ASN A 214 -17.18 16.81 6.72
CA ASN A 214 -18.57 16.47 6.33
C ASN A 214 -18.65 15.09 5.65
N LEU A 215 -18.10 14.07 6.31
CA LEU A 215 -18.15 12.70 5.84
C LEU A 215 -19.52 12.12 6.18
N PRO A 216 -20.23 11.47 5.25
CA PRO A 216 -21.53 10.87 5.52
C PRO A 216 -21.37 9.81 6.61
N GLN A 217 -22.07 9.99 7.72
CA GLN A 217 -22.27 8.90 8.66
C GLN A 217 -23.27 7.93 8.01
N GLU A 218 -22.86 6.71 7.73
CA GLU A 218 -23.82 5.67 7.36
C GLU A 218 -24.84 5.56 8.50
N LYS A 219 -26.12 5.85 8.21
CA LYS A 219 -27.20 5.47 9.14
C LYS A 219 -27.08 3.97 9.34
N PRO A 220 -27.08 3.47 10.60
CA PRO A 220 -27.09 2.03 10.84
C PRO A 220 -28.25 1.44 10.06
N SER A 221 -27.98 0.46 9.21
CA SER A 221 -29.01 -0.25 8.44
C SER A 221 -29.92 -0.95 9.45
N THR A 222 -31.06 -0.33 9.72
CA THR A 222 -32.15 -0.93 10.49
C THR A 222 -32.81 -2.00 9.61
N THR A 223 -32.16 -3.12 9.39
CA THR A 223 -32.79 -4.36 8.97
C THR A 223 -33.19 -5.11 10.24
N ALA A 224 -34.24 -4.61 10.89
CA ALA A 224 -35.02 -5.43 11.80
C ALA A 224 -35.69 -6.52 10.98
N PHE A 225 -35.21 -7.74 11.10
CA PHE A 225 -35.96 -8.90 10.63
C PHE A 225 -37.28 -8.98 11.42
N PRO A 226 -38.43 -9.12 10.78
CA PRO A 226 -39.67 -9.38 11.49
C PRO A 226 -39.58 -10.76 12.10
N VAL A 227 -39.62 -10.79 13.44
CA VAL A 227 -39.87 -12.03 14.19
C VAL A 227 -41.32 -12.41 13.89
N SER A 228 -41.51 -13.44 13.07
CA SER A 228 -42.83 -14.09 12.92
C SER A 228 -43.10 -14.94 14.14
N ILE A 229 -44.21 -14.63 14.81
CA ILE A 229 -44.85 -15.44 15.84
C ILE A 229 -45.55 -16.64 15.20
#